data_023898a30fba151b70a7a6cc37f8720e
#
_entry.id   023898a30fba151b70a7a6cc37f8720e
#
_cell.length_a   1.000
_cell.length_b   1.000
_cell.length_c   1.000
_cell.angle_alpha   90.00
_cell.angle_beta   90.00
_cell.angle_gamma   90.00
#
_symmetry.space_group_name_H-M   'P 1'
#
loop_
_entity.id
_entity.type
_entity.pdbx_description
1 polymer ?
#
loop_
_entity_poly.entity_id
_entity_poly.type
_entity_poly.pdbx_seq_one_letter_code
_entity_poly.pdbx_strand_id
1 'polypeptide(L)'
;MNKEQEKIRKKSPVSIRNKKASFEYFFIEEYTAGIVLTGTEIKSIRLGKASLVDTFCYINNGEIWVKGMSVSPYFYGSYNNHEMKRDRKLLLNKKEIQRLQSATKQTGYTIVPLLVFIDENGRAKMDIALCKGKKEFDKRQTLKEKVDRREMDRAIKHF
;
A
#
# COMPACT_ATOMS: atom_id res chain seq x y z
N MET A 1 15.73 -2.46 1.00
CA MET A 1 14.75 -3.55 1.29
C MET A 1 15.48 -4.85 1.53
N ASN A 2 15.17 -5.58 2.59
CA ASN A 2 15.88 -6.82 2.93
C ASN A 2 15.33 -7.97 2.05
N LYS A 3 16.24 -8.80 1.49
CA LYS A 3 15.90 -9.96 0.62
C LYS A 3 14.91 -10.94 1.28
N GLU A 4 14.92 -10.99 2.61
CA GLU A 4 14.04 -11.84 3.41
C GLU A 4 12.58 -11.33 3.40
N GLN A 5 12.38 -10.02 3.48
CA GLN A 5 11.06 -9.38 3.35
C GLN A 5 10.47 -9.56 1.95
N GLU A 6 11.29 -9.54 0.91
CA GLU A 6 10.85 -9.84 -0.45
C GLU A 6 10.37 -11.29 -0.63
N LYS A 7 11.04 -12.25 0.03
CA LYS A 7 10.62 -13.65 0.02
C LYS A 7 9.29 -13.87 0.75
N ILE A 8 9.07 -13.19 1.87
CA ILE A 8 7.82 -13.26 2.64
C ILE A 8 6.65 -12.71 1.80
N ARG A 9 6.86 -11.59 1.10
CA ARG A 9 5.85 -11.00 0.19
C ARG A 9 5.48 -11.93 -0.96
N LYS A 10 6.45 -12.61 -1.55
CA LYS A 10 6.23 -13.56 -2.66
C LYS A 10 5.52 -14.84 -2.21
N LYS A 11 5.67 -15.24 -0.95
CA LYS A 11 5.02 -16.42 -0.36
C LYS A 11 3.66 -16.12 0.26
N SER A 12 3.30 -14.85 0.42
CA SER A 12 2.00 -14.49 0.99
C SER A 12 0.86 -15.00 0.12
N PRO A 13 -0.15 -15.68 0.72
CA PRO A 13 -1.34 -16.11 -0.02
C PRO A 13 -2.20 -14.94 -0.49
N VAL A 14 -1.98 -13.76 0.06
CA VAL A 14 -2.72 -12.52 -0.23
C VAL A 14 -1.76 -11.42 -0.62
N SER A 15 -2.06 -10.74 -1.73
CA SER A 15 -1.29 -9.62 -2.23
C SER A 15 -2.25 -8.59 -2.84
N ILE A 16 -2.58 -7.57 -2.07
CA ILE A 16 -3.46 -6.47 -2.50
C ILE A 16 -2.59 -5.27 -2.84
N ARG A 17 -2.49 -4.93 -4.11
CA ARG A 17 -1.59 -3.88 -4.62
C ARG A 17 -2.32 -2.60 -5.00
N ASN A 18 -1.68 -1.48 -4.73
CA ASN A 18 -2.06 -0.19 -5.30
C ASN A 18 -1.42 -0.04 -6.68
N LYS A 19 -2.17 -0.41 -7.72
CA LYS A 19 -1.66 -0.45 -9.10
C LYS A 19 -1.35 0.92 -9.67
N LYS A 20 -1.99 1.98 -9.19
CA LYS A 20 -1.81 3.35 -9.68
C LYS A 20 -0.65 4.09 -9.02
N ALA A 21 -0.19 3.64 -7.85
CA ALA A 21 0.79 4.36 -7.05
C ALA A 21 2.09 4.66 -7.82
N SER A 22 2.65 3.66 -8.52
CA SER A 22 3.88 3.83 -9.30
C SER A 22 3.73 4.74 -10.51
N PHE A 23 2.51 4.89 -11.03
CA PHE A 23 2.20 5.80 -12.13
C PHE A 23 2.03 7.25 -11.65
N GLU A 24 1.40 7.43 -10.49
CA GLU A 24 1.04 8.76 -9.96
C GLU A 24 2.13 9.40 -9.11
N TYR A 25 3.03 8.59 -8.52
CA TYR A 25 4.01 9.06 -7.53
C TYR A 25 5.42 8.54 -7.79
N PHE A 26 6.41 9.37 -7.42
CA PHE A 26 7.78 8.94 -7.20
C PHE A 26 7.92 8.45 -5.75
N PHE A 27 8.46 7.25 -5.55
CA PHE A 27 8.71 6.69 -4.22
C PHE A 27 10.06 7.14 -3.70
N ILE A 28 10.10 7.73 -2.51
CA ILE A 28 11.31 8.26 -1.89
C ILE A 28 11.83 7.29 -0.83
N GLU A 29 10.96 6.89 0.09
CA GLU A 29 11.26 5.93 1.14
C GLU A 29 10.09 4.98 1.34
N GLU A 30 10.39 3.71 1.62
CA GLU A 30 9.37 2.69 1.87
C GLU A 30 9.49 2.14 3.29
N TYR A 31 8.35 1.85 3.90
CA TYR A 31 8.24 1.28 5.24
C TYR A 31 7.22 0.14 5.24
N THR A 32 7.44 -0.84 6.12
CA THR A 32 6.46 -1.89 6.37
C THR A 32 5.82 -1.67 7.73
N ALA A 33 4.51 -1.45 7.75
CA ALA A 33 3.72 -1.21 8.95
C ALA A 33 2.81 -2.38 9.28
N GLY A 34 2.54 -2.59 10.57
CA GLY A 34 1.42 -3.41 11.01
C GLY A 34 0.11 -2.66 10.82
N ILE A 35 -1.01 -3.37 10.75
CA ILE A 35 -2.35 -2.78 10.65
C ILE A 35 -3.17 -3.24 11.85
N VAL A 36 -3.82 -2.31 12.54
CA VAL A 36 -4.79 -2.61 13.60
C VAL A 36 -6.14 -2.92 12.97
N LEU A 37 -6.56 -4.17 13.03
CA LEU A 37 -7.77 -4.68 12.39
C LEU A 37 -8.72 -5.32 13.41
N THR A 38 -10.01 -5.32 13.07
CA THR A 38 -11.02 -6.14 13.77
C THR A 38 -11.00 -7.58 13.23
N GLY A 39 -11.67 -8.52 13.93
CA GLY A 39 -11.71 -9.91 13.52
C GLY A 39 -12.36 -10.12 12.14
N THR A 40 -13.40 -9.37 11.80
CA THR A 40 -14.06 -9.46 10.51
C THR A 40 -13.22 -8.85 9.38
N GLU A 41 -12.45 -7.79 9.67
CA GLU A 41 -11.55 -7.18 8.70
C GLU A 41 -10.42 -8.11 8.29
N ILE A 42 -9.75 -8.76 9.25
CA ILE A 42 -8.64 -9.69 8.92
C ILE A 42 -9.15 -10.91 8.13
N LYS A 43 -10.34 -11.41 8.44
CA LYS A 43 -10.96 -12.51 7.69
C LYS A 43 -11.24 -12.12 6.23
N SER A 44 -11.76 -10.91 5.99
CA SER A 44 -11.97 -10.39 4.63
C SER A 44 -10.66 -10.17 3.88
N ILE A 45 -9.65 -9.63 4.53
CA ILE A 45 -8.32 -9.43 3.92
C ILE A 45 -7.67 -10.76 3.54
N ARG A 46 -7.78 -11.79 4.36
CA ARG A 46 -7.29 -13.14 4.05
C ARG A 46 -7.97 -13.75 2.82
N LEU A 47 -9.20 -13.36 2.52
CA LEU A 47 -9.92 -13.72 1.30
C LEU A 47 -9.58 -12.82 0.10
N GLY A 48 -8.68 -11.85 0.27
CA GLY A 48 -8.32 -10.88 -0.76
C GLY A 48 -9.38 -9.82 -1.02
N LYS A 49 -10.37 -9.67 -0.15
CA LYS A 49 -11.51 -8.75 -0.33
C LYS A 49 -11.23 -7.37 0.29
N ALA A 50 -10.20 -6.72 -0.20
CA ALA A 50 -9.85 -5.34 0.15
C ALA A 50 -9.28 -4.60 -1.06
N SER A 51 -9.33 -3.27 -1.02
CA SER A 51 -8.84 -2.41 -2.10
C SER A 51 -8.08 -1.21 -1.55
N LEU A 52 -7.01 -0.85 -2.23
CA LEU A 52 -6.19 0.34 -1.96
C LEU A 52 -6.43 1.48 -2.96
N VAL A 53 -7.53 1.44 -3.70
CA VAL A 53 -7.88 2.53 -4.65
C VAL A 53 -8.18 3.81 -3.87
N ASP A 54 -7.59 4.91 -4.30
CA ASP A 54 -7.75 6.23 -3.70
C ASP A 54 -7.46 6.27 -2.19
N THR A 55 -6.45 5.55 -1.78
CA THR A 55 -6.03 5.39 -0.38
C THR A 55 -4.78 6.22 -0.11
N PHE A 56 -4.74 6.88 1.03
CA PHE A 56 -3.57 7.59 1.52
C PHE A 56 -3.41 7.44 3.03
N CYS A 57 -2.23 7.77 3.54
CA CYS A 57 -1.95 7.75 4.97
C CYS A 57 -1.77 9.18 5.49
N TYR A 58 -2.19 9.42 6.72
CA TYR A 58 -2.00 10.68 7.42
C TYR A 58 -1.50 10.44 8.85
N ILE A 59 -0.89 11.45 9.42
CA ILE A 59 -0.36 11.41 10.80
C ILE A 59 -1.17 12.37 11.65
N ASN A 60 -1.69 11.86 12.76
CA ASN A 60 -2.45 12.61 13.75
C ASN A 60 -2.01 12.23 15.17
N ASN A 61 -1.64 13.21 15.98
CA ASN A 61 -1.19 13.01 17.37
C ASN A 61 -0.06 11.96 17.52
N GLY A 62 0.91 11.97 16.60
CA GLY A 62 2.04 11.04 16.62
C GLY A 62 1.69 9.61 16.22
N GLU A 63 0.52 9.38 15.68
CA GLU A 63 0.04 8.10 15.16
C GLU A 63 -0.20 8.21 13.66
N ILE A 64 0.10 7.13 12.93
CA ILE A 64 -0.16 7.06 11.50
C ILE A 64 -1.40 6.23 11.20
N TRP A 65 -2.24 6.74 10.31
CA TRP A 65 -3.52 6.16 9.92
C TRP A 65 -3.62 6.01 8.41
N VAL A 66 -4.32 4.98 7.96
CA VAL A 66 -4.68 4.80 6.55
C VAL A 66 -6.16 5.16 6.36
N LYS A 67 -6.42 6.02 5.36
CA LYS A 67 -7.75 6.50 4.99
C LYS A 67 -8.11 6.08 3.57
N GLY A 68 -9.36 5.71 3.37
CA GLY A 68 -9.89 5.32 2.07
C GLY A 68 -9.67 3.85 1.69
N MET A 69 -8.96 3.08 2.50
CA MET A 69 -8.85 1.63 2.30
C MET A 69 -10.20 0.96 2.50
N SER A 70 -10.68 0.29 1.47
CA SER A 70 -11.93 -0.46 1.51
C SER A 70 -11.68 -1.92 1.86
N VAL A 71 -12.37 -2.42 2.88
CA VAL A 71 -12.39 -3.84 3.25
C VAL A 71 -13.84 -4.32 3.22
N SER A 72 -14.15 -5.25 2.34
CA SER A 72 -15.51 -5.78 2.18
C SER A 72 -16.04 -6.40 3.47
N PRO A 73 -17.33 -6.30 3.78
CA PRO A 73 -17.92 -7.01 4.90
C PRO A 73 -17.65 -8.52 4.80
N TYR A 74 -17.37 -9.14 5.94
CA TYR A 74 -17.19 -10.59 6.01
C TYR A 74 -18.56 -11.27 5.97
N PHE A 75 -18.76 -12.18 5.01
CA PHE A 75 -20.06 -12.81 4.76
C PHE A 75 -20.68 -13.47 5.99
N TYR A 76 -19.87 -14.11 6.84
CA TYR A 76 -20.33 -14.75 8.09
C TYR A 76 -20.31 -13.84 9.31
N GLY A 77 -19.99 -12.54 9.13
CA GLY A 77 -19.83 -11.57 10.23
C GLY A 77 -21.14 -11.07 10.85
N SER A 78 -22.30 -11.41 10.27
CA SER A 78 -23.62 -10.99 10.78
C SER A 78 -23.69 -9.46 11.01
N TYR A 79 -24.42 -8.99 12.04
CA TYR A 79 -24.53 -7.57 12.40
C TYR A 79 -23.29 -7.00 13.09
N ASN A 80 -22.36 -7.83 13.55
CA ASN A 80 -21.08 -7.41 14.14
C ASN A 80 -19.98 -7.10 13.11
N ASN A 81 -20.34 -6.85 11.87
CA ASN A 81 -19.42 -6.53 10.80
C ASN A 81 -18.82 -5.12 10.95
N HIS A 82 -17.67 -4.90 10.33
CA HIS A 82 -16.98 -3.63 10.33
C HIS A 82 -17.52 -2.67 9.26
N GLU A 83 -17.23 -1.38 9.42
CA GLU A 83 -17.44 -0.38 8.40
C GLU A 83 -16.38 -0.54 7.28
N MET A 84 -16.82 -0.54 6.01
CA MET A 84 -15.96 -0.80 4.85
C MET A 84 -14.76 0.15 4.75
N LYS A 85 -14.97 1.45 4.92
CA LYS A 85 -13.93 2.49 4.77
C LYS A 85 -13.52 3.11 6.10
N ARG A 86 -13.53 2.36 7.16
CA ARG A 86 -13.04 2.80 8.47
C ARG A 86 -11.57 3.21 8.37
N ASP A 87 -11.20 4.32 9.00
CA ASP A 87 -9.80 4.68 9.17
C ASP A 87 -9.10 3.65 10.08
N ARG A 88 -7.94 3.15 9.67
CA ARG A 88 -7.22 2.11 10.39
C ARG A 88 -5.85 2.61 10.80
N LYS A 89 -5.50 2.32 12.05
CA LYS A 89 -4.19 2.68 12.59
C LYS A 89 -3.12 1.76 12.04
N LEU A 90 -2.00 2.34 11.67
CA LEU A 90 -0.79 1.64 11.28
C LEU A 90 0.22 1.64 12.43
N LEU A 91 0.99 0.57 12.53
CA LEU A 91 2.00 0.40 13.57
C LEU A 91 3.40 0.55 12.97
N LEU A 92 4.05 1.64 13.33
CA LEU A 92 5.44 1.96 13.02
C LEU A 92 6.18 2.40 14.27
N ASN A 93 7.53 2.38 14.20
CA ASN A 93 8.36 2.94 15.25
C ASN A 93 8.20 4.47 15.34
N LYS A 94 8.30 5.02 16.54
CA LYS A 94 8.17 6.48 16.76
C LYS A 94 9.12 7.30 15.89
N LYS A 95 10.36 6.83 15.72
CA LYS A 95 11.37 7.49 14.86
C LYS A 95 10.94 7.53 13.40
N GLU A 96 10.35 6.45 12.88
CA GLU A 96 9.84 6.37 11.51
C GLU A 96 8.66 7.33 11.30
N ILE A 97 7.73 7.39 12.26
CA ILE A 97 6.58 8.30 12.23
C ILE A 97 7.05 9.77 12.26
N GLN A 98 8.00 10.11 13.12
CA GLN A 98 8.56 11.46 13.19
C GLN A 98 9.25 11.87 11.87
N ARG A 99 9.97 10.95 11.25
CA ARG A 99 10.63 11.19 9.96
C ARG A 99 9.61 11.43 8.85
N LEU A 100 8.57 10.61 8.78
CA LEU A 100 7.46 10.79 7.85
C LEU A 100 6.70 12.08 8.09
N GLN A 101 6.44 12.44 9.35
CA GLN A 101 5.77 13.68 9.71
C GLN A 101 6.57 14.93 9.28
N SER A 102 7.87 14.91 9.49
CA SER A 102 8.76 16.00 9.06
C SER A 102 8.80 16.14 7.54
N ALA A 103 8.86 15.03 6.82
CA ALA A 103 8.89 15.01 5.36
C ALA A 103 7.56 15.49 4.74
N THR A 104 6.43 15.11 5.31
CA THR A 104 5.10 15.50 4.79
C THR A 104 4.71 16.96 5.06
N LYS A 105 5.47 17.68 5.90
CA LYS A 105 5.32 19.13 6.05
C LYS A 105 5.68 19.90 4.76
N GLN A 106 6.52 19.32 3.91
CA GLN A 106 6.87 19.91 2.63
C GLN A 106 5.75 19.71 1.61
N THR A 107 5.45 20.75 0.84
CA THR A 107 4.42 20.70 -0.21
C THR A 107 4.75 19.65 -1.27
N GLY A 108 3.75 18.87 -1.66
CA GLY A 108 3.87 17.85 -2.70
C GLY A 108 4.28 16.46 -2.21
N TYR A 109 4.61 16.31 -0.91
CA TYR A 109 4.90 15.01 -0.32
C TYR A 109 3.66 14.42 0.35
N THR A 110 3.45 13.13 0.16
CA THR A 110 2.36 12.37 0.78
C THR A 110 2.81 10.96 1.10
N ILE A 111 2.03 10.25 1.91
CA ILE A 111 2.27 8.84 2.25
C ILE A 111 1.17 8.02 1.59
N VAL A 112 1.58 7.05 0.76
CA VAL A 112 0.65 6.22 -0.01
C VAL A 112 0.91 4.75 0.30
N PRO A 113 -0.14 3.94 0.58
CA PRO A 113 0.02 2.51 0.71
C PRO A 113 0.27 1.86 -0.65
N LEU A 114 1.18 0.90 -0.68
CA LEU A 114 1.60 0.20 -1.89
C LEU A 114 1.05 -1.22 -1.98
N LEU A 115 1.06 -1.94 -0.86
CA LEU A 115 0.77 -3.36 -0.80
C LEU A 115 0.25 -3.75 0.58
N VAL A 116 -0.78 -4.58 0.60
CA VAL A 116 -1.21 -5.32 1.80
C VAL A 116 -0.92 -6.80 1.59
N PHE A 117 -0.29 -7.42 2.56
CA PHE A 117 0.07 -8.84 2.55
C PHE A 117 -0.09 -9.45 3.94
N ILE A 118 -0.11 -10.77 4.00
CA ILE A 118 -0.13 -11.53 5.25
C ILE A 118 1.27 -12.08 5.51
N ASP A 119 1.79 -11.85 6.69
CA ASP A 119 3.10 -12.35 7.10
C ASP A 119 3.08 -13.84 7.49
N GLU A 120 4.22 -14.40 7.88
CA GLU A 120 4.37 -15.80 8.27
C GLU A 120 3.55 -16.14 9.55
N ASN A 121 3.28 -15.16 10.39
CA ASN A 121 2.49 -15.29 11.62
C ASN A 121 0.98 -15.09 11.40
N GLY A 122 0.54 -14.91 10.15
CA GLY A 122 -0.85 -14.66 9.80
C GLY A 122 -1.33 -13.23 10.09
N ARG A 123 -0.42 -12.29 10.35
CA ARG A 123 -0.74 -10.87 10.59
C ARG A 123 -0.75 -10.08 9.28
N ALA A 124 -1.71 -9.18 9.15
CA ALA A 124 -1.72 -8.25 8.02
C ALA A 124 -0.65 -7.16 8.19
N LYS A 125 0.12 -6.98 7.15
CA LYS A 125 1.14 -5.93 7.01
C LYS A 125 0.83 -5.07 5.81
N MET A 126 1.24 -3.81 5.89
CA MET A 126 1.07 -2.85 4.81
C MET A 126 2.42 -2.19 4.49
N ASP A 127 2.82 -2.26 3.24
CA ASP A 127 3.91 -1.44 2.74
C ASP A 127 3.38 -0.07 2.37
N ILE A 128 4.01 0.95 2.91
CA ILE A 128 3.72 2.35 2.64
C ILE A 128 4.96 3.04 2.09
N ALA A 129 4.77 4.08 1.31
CA ALA A 129 5.87 4.89 0.79
C ALA A 129 5.63 6.37 1.03
N LEU A 130 6.71 7.07 1.38
CA LEU A 130 6.78 8.52 1.25
C LEU A 130 6.94 8.82 -0.22
N CYS A 131 6.02 9.59 -0.78
CA CYS A 131 5.91 9.83 -2.21
C CYS A 131 5.88 11.32 -2.54
N LYS A 132 6.32 11.64 -3.74
CA LYS A 132 6.12 12.93 -4.38
C LYS A 132 5.25 12.75 -5.63
N GLY A 133 4.21 13.57 -5.78
CA GLY A 133 3.32 13.52 -6.93
C GLY A 133 4.05 13.79 -8.25
N LYS A 134 3.78 13.00 -9.26
CA LYS A 134 4.30 13.21 -10.63
C LYS A 134 3.52 14.31 -11.34
N LYS A 135 4.25 15.14 -12.11
CA LYS A 135 3.64 16.08 -13.05
C LYS A 135 3.15 15.37 -14.31
N GLU A 136 2.27 15.99 -15.07
CA GLU A 136 1.75 15.44 -16.35
C GLU A 136 2.86 14.99 -17.31
N PHE A 137 3.95 15.76 -17.42
CA PHE A 137 5.12 15.38 -18.23
C PHE A 137 5.74 14.05 -17.78
N ASP A 138 5.96 13.87 -16.48
CA ASP A 138 6.54 12.66 -15.91
C ASP A 138 5.62 11.45 -16.11
N LYS A 139 4.32 11.64 -16.02
CA LYS A 139 3.31 10.59 -16.27
C LYS A 139 3.34 10.12 -17.73
N ARG A 140 3.44 11.05 -18.68
CA ARG A 140 3.56 10.73 -20.13
C ARG A 140 4.83 9.93 -20.41
N GLN A 141 5.95 10.32 -19.81
CA GLN A 141 7.21 9.61 -19.96
C GLN A 141 7.13 8.19 -19.39
N THR A 142 6.56 8.01 -18.23
CA THR A 142 6.34 6.68 -17.62
C THR A 142 5.49 5.79 -18.52
N LEU A 143 4.44 6.30 -19.15
CA LEU A 143 3.63 5.54 -20.10
C LEU A 143 4.42 5.14 -21.34
N LYS A 144 5.22 6.05 -21.90
CA LYS A 144 6.08 5.77 -23.05
C LYS A 144 7.07 4.66 -22.77
N GLU A 145 7.82 4.74 -21.68
CA GLU A 145 8.76 3.71 -21.25
C GLU A 145 8.09 2.34 -21.04
N LYS A 146 6.86 2.34 -20.54
CA LYS A 146 6.09 1.10 -20.34
C LYS A 146 5.66 0.46 -21.66
N VAL A 147 5.34 1.25 -22.67
CA VAL A 147 5.01 0.78 -24.02
C VAL A 147 6.26 0.22 -24.68
N ASP A 148 7.36 0.98 -24.68
CA ASP A 148 8.64 0.58 -25.27
C ASP A 148 9.14 -0.74 -24.67
N ARG A 149 9.05 -0.89 -23.34
CA ARG A 149 9.42 -2.14 -22.66
C ARG A 149 8.56 -3.33 -23.12
N ARG A 150 7.25 -3.14 -23.26
CA ARG A 150 6.36 -4.20 -23.75
C ARG A 150 6.67 -4.62 -25.17
N GLU A 151 7.02 -3.67 -26.03
CA GLU A 151 7.40 -3.93 -27.42
C GLU A 151 8.73 -4.70 -27.48
N MET A 152 9.72 -4.31 -26.67
CA MET A 152 10.98 -5.05 -26.55
C MET A 152 10.76 -6.48 -26.05
N ASP A 153 9.94 -6.68 -25.02
CA ASP A 153 9.63 -8.01 -24.47
C ASP A 153 8.93 -8.90 -25.52
N ARG A 154 8.07 -8.31 -26.36
CA ARG A 154 7.43 -9.04 -27.48
C ARG A 154 8.45 -9.42 -28.54
N ALA A 155 9.33 -8.50 -28.93
CA ALA A 155 10.38 -8.76 -29.92
C ALA A 155 11.30 -9.91 -29.46
N ILE A 156 11.71 -9.94 -28.19
CA ILE A 156 12.56 -11.00 -27.62
C ILE A 156 11.85 -12.35 -27.62
N LYS A 157 10.54 -12.41 -27.36
CA LYS A 157 9.77 -13.66 -27.36
C LYS A 157 9.55 -14.27 -28.76
N HIS A 158 9.69 -13.47 -29.81
CA HIS A 158 9.56 -13.94 -31.20
C HIS A 158 10.90 -14.36 -31.84
N PHE A 159 11.97 -14.23 -31.11
CA PHE A 159 13.26 -14.80 -31.47
C PHE A 159 13.47 -16.16 -30.78
#